data_da668dd63a4bc2fa1b9189fd36af1b77
#
_entry.id   da668dd63a4bc2fa1b9189fd36af1b77
#
_cell.length_a   1.000
_cell.length_b   1.000
_cell.length_c   1.000
_cell.angle_alpha   90.00
_cell.angle_beta   90.00
_cell.angle_gamma   90.00
#
_symmetry.space_group_name_H-M   'P 1'
#
loop_
_entity.id
_entity.type
_entity.pdbx_description
1 polymer ?
#
loop_
_entity_poly.entity_id
_entity_poly.type
_entity_poly.pdbx_seq_one_letter_code
_entity_poly.pdbx_strand_id
1 'polypeptide(L)'
;MFDRNAMKIRDALKSVALRIEHIGSTSVPGLAAKPIIDMLVVVDHPEDESSYLPALLQAGYQLRVREPEFDEHRMFRTPERDVHVHIFPPHSKEIARYLAFRDQLRSNEEDRSAYEQAKRTLASREWGDMNEYAEAKTEIVEAIIAKGLRVFGEDGG
;
A
#
# COMPACT_ATOMS: atom_id res chain seq x y z
N MET A 1 -6.46 -14.34 -2.10
CA MET A 1 -5.33 -14.18 -1.17
C MET A 1 -5.48 -12.98 -0.23
N PHE A 2 -5.90 -11.82 -0.75
CA PHE A 2 -6.17 -10.67 0.11
C PHE A 2 -7.21 -10.98 1.19
N ASP A 3 -8.33 -11.57 0.82
CA ASP A 3 -9.43 -11.84 1.75
C ASP A 3 -8.97 -12.71 2.92
N ARG A 4 -8.15 -13.72 2.66
CA ARG A 4 -7.63 -14.60 3.72
C ARG A 4 -6.75 -13.80 4.70
N ASN A 5 -5.88 -12.96 4.17
CA ASN A 5 -5.00 -12.14 5.02
C ASN A 5 -5.79 -11.09 5.79
N ALA A 6 -6.79 -10.48 5.15
CA ALA A 6 -7.65 -9.51 5.83
C ALA A 6 -8.38 -10.16 7.00
N MET A 7 -8.88 -11.38 6.82
CA MET A 7 -9.53 -12.11 7.91
C MET A 7 -8.55 -12.43 9.04
N LYS A 8 -7.34 -12.87 8.71
CA LYS A 8 -6.31 -13.14 9.72
C LYS A 8 -6.01 -11.91 10.56
N ILE A 9 -5.84 -10.76 9.90
CA ILE A 9 -5.52 -9.52 10.59
C ILE A 9 -6.71 -9.04 11.40
N ARG A 10 -7.91 -9.13 10.87
CA ARG A 10 -9.13 -8.74 11.57
C ARG A 10 -9.32 -9.60 12.84
N ASP A 11 -9.09 -10.91 12.72
CA ASP A 11 -9.21 -11.80 13.86
C ASP A 11 -8.11 -11.54 14.90
N ALA A 12 -6.91 -11.18 14.46
CA ALA A 12 -5.79 -10.90 15.35
C ALA A 12 -5.95 -9.57 16.07
N LEU A 13 -6.33 -8.52 15.34
CA LEU A 13 -6.38 -7.16 15.88
C LEU A 13 -7.75 -6.74 16.41
N LYS A 14 -8.82 -7.39 15.92
CA LYS A 14 -10.19 -7.07 16.34
C LYS A 14 -10.47 -5.57 16.18
N SER A 15 -10.94 -4.91 17.23
CA SER A 15 -11.28 -3.49 17.17
C SER A 15 -10.07 -2.56 17.03
N VAL A 16 -8.86 -3.05 17.22
CA VAL A 16 -7.64 -2.24 17.02
C VAL A 16 -7.48 -1.89 15.53
N ALA A 17 -7.87 -2.79 14.63
CA ALA A 17 -7.85 -2.49 13.20
C ALA A 17 -9.10 -1.69 12.85
N LEU A 18 -8.95 -0.39 12.70
CA LEU A 18 -10.07 0.49 12.34
C LEU A 18 -10.48 0.32 10.88
N ARG A 19 -9.52 -0.03 10.02
CA ARG A 19 -9.75 -0.16 8.60
C ARG A 19 -8.71 -1.09 8.00
N ILE A 20 -9.13 -1.93 7.05
CA ILE A 20 -8.23 -2.82 6.30
C ILE A 20 -8.59 -2.66 4.82
N GLU A 21 -7.59 -2.31 3.99
CA GLU A 21 -7.79 -2.08 2.56
C GLU A 21 -6.76 -2.82 1.73
N HIS A 22 -7.17 -3.33 0.58
CA HIS A 22 -6.27 -3.87 -0.42
C HIS A 22 -5.74 -2.70 -1.25
N ILE A 23 -4.44 -2.51 -1.28
CA ILE A 23 -3.80 -1.43 -2.03
C ILE A 23 -2.74 -2.01 -2.97
N GLY A 24 -2.07 -1.12 -3.72
CA GLY A 24 -1.02 -1.53 -4.64
C GLY A 24 -1.55 -2.16 -5.91
N SER A 25 -0.64 -2.61 -6.76
CA SER A 25 -0.98 -3.08 -8.11
C SER A 25 -1.89 -4.29 -8.14
N THR A 26 -1.76 -5.22 -7.19
CA THR A 26 -2.61 -6.42 -7.15
C THR A 26 -4.04 -6.11 -6.77
N SER A 27 -4.32 -4.90 -6.25
CA SER A 27 -5.68 -4.47 -5.92
C SER A 27 -6.46 -3.99 -7.14
N VAL A 28 -5.82 -3.90 -8.30
CA VAL A 28 -6.41 -3.35 -9.53
C VAL A 28 -6.65 -4.49 -10.52
N PRO A 29 -7.91 -4.89 -10.77
CA PRO A 29 -8.18 -5.95 -11.75
C PRO A 29 -7.65 -5.58 -13.13
N GLY A 30 -7.08 -6.55 -13.81
CA GLY A 30 -6.56 -6.36 -15.17
C GLY A 30 -5.19 -5.73 -15.27
N LEU A 31 -4.58 -5.34 -14.15
CA LEU A 31 -3.23 -4.78 -14.15
C LEU A 31 -2.22 -5.90 -13.89
N ALA A 32 -1.23 -6.01 -14.76
CA ALA A 32 -0.14 -6.97 -14.57
C ALA A 32 0.71 -6.54 -13.38
N ALA A 33 0.96 -7.44 -12.45
CA ALA A 33 1.70 -7.15 -11.23
C ALA A 33 2.40 -8.39 -10.72
N LYS A 34 3.46 -8.18 -9.94
CA LYS A 34 4.07 -9.26 -9.18
C LYS A 34 3.03 -9.75 -8.15
N PRO A 35 3.04 -11.06 -7.80
CA PRO A 35 2.04 -11.61 -6.89
C PRO A 35 2.35 -11.24 -5.43
N ILE A 36 2.45 -9.95 -5.16
CA ILE A 36 2.67 -9.42 -3.81
C ILE A 36 1.43 -8.63 -3.43
N ILE A 37 0.82 -9.03 -2.32
CA ILE A 37 -0.35 -8.34 -1.79
C ILE A 37 0.11 -7.21 -0.90
N ASP A 38 -0.31 -5.98 -1.20
CA ASP A 38 -0.09 -4.83 -0.33
C ASP A 38 -1.38 -4.52 0.39
N MET A 39 -1.30 -4.37 1.70
CA MET A 39 -2.45 -4.09 2.55
C MET A 39 -2.20 -2.82 3.36
N LEU A 40 -3.26 -2.07 3.57
CA LEU A 40 -3.26 -0.89 4.43
C LEU A 40 -4.12 -1.20 5.64
N VAL A 41 -3.55 -1.06 6.83
CA VAL A 41 -4.27 -1.24 8.08
C VAL A 41 -4.15 0.05 8.88
N VAL A 42 -5.30 0.59 9.28
CA VAL A 42 -5.34 1.83 10.06
C VAL A 42 -5.56 1.48 11.53
N VAL A 43 -4.69 1.98 12.40
CA VAL A 43 -4.83 1.86 13.85
C VAL A 43 -4.71 3.24 14.47
N ASP A 44 -5.37 3.47 15.64
CA ASP A 44 -5.40 4.79 16.25
C ASP A 44 -4.01 5.32 16.63
N HIS A 45 -3.19 4.45 17.21
CA HIS A 45 -1.89 4.84 17.74
C HIS A 45 -0.82 3.82 17.37
N PRO A 46 -0.24 3.92 16.15
CA PRO A 46 0.80 2.96 15.73
C PRO A 46 2.02 2.94 16.65
N GLU A 47 2.30 4.05 17.33
CA GLU A 47 3.41 4.12 18.31
C GLU A 47 3.17 3.22 19.52
N ASP A 48 1.91 2.86 19.79
CA ASP A 48 1.58 1.88 20.83
C ASP A 48 1.62 0.48 20.22
N GLU A 49 2.81 -0.02 20.00
CA GLU A 49 3.02 -1.31 19.33
C GLU A 49 2.45 -2.48 20.13
N SER A 50 2.33 -2.34 21.45
CA SER A 50 1.78 -3.42 22.26
C SER A 50 0.35 -3.78 21.88
N SER A 51 -0.38 -2.85 21.25
CA SER A 51 -1.77 -3.08 20.85
C SER A 51 -1.90 -3.98 19.61
N TYR A 52 -0.86 -4.11 18.80
CA TYR A 52 -0.97 -4.90 17.55
C TYR A 52 0.24 -5.78 17.26
N LEU A 53 1.45 -5.44 17.74
CA LEU A 53 2.66 -6.15 17.36
C LEU A 53 2.64 -7.63 17.76
N PRO A 54 2.34 -7.98 19.02
CA PRO A 54 2.33 -9.41 19.39
C PRO A 54 1.32 -10.22 18.59
N ALA A 55 0.14 -9.64 18.34
CA ALA A 55 -0.91 -10.35 17.60
C ALA A 55 -0.51 -10.57 16.15
N LEU A 56 0.12 -9.60 15.50
CA LEU A 56 0.57 -9.73 14.13
C LEU A 56 1.72 -10.74 14.02
N LEU A 57 2.65 -10.74 14.98
CA LEU A 57 3.72 -11.75 15.00
C LEU A 57 3.13 -13.15 15.13
N GLN A 58 2.16 -13.32 16.01
CA GLN A 58 1.51 -14.61 16.18
C GLN A 58 0.75 -15.06 14.94
N ALA A 59 0.21 -14.10 14.19
CA ALA A 59 -0.50 -14.38 12.94
C ALA A 59 0.44 -14.70 11.77
N GLY A 60 1.76 -14.57 11.95
CA GLY A 60 2.74 -14.94 10.92
C GLY A 60 3.38 -13.79 10.19
N TYR A 61 3.15 -12.55 10.64
CA TYR A 61 3.76 -11.37 10.02
C TYR A 61 4.97 -10.91 10.83
N GLN A 62 5.98 -10.40 10.14
CA GLN A 62 7.22 -9.92 10.77
C GLN A 62 7.34 -8.41 10.59
N LEU A 63 7.72 -7.71 11.66
CA LEU A 63 7.96 -6.27 11.57
C LEU A 63 9.27 -6.02 10.81
N ARG A 64 9.20 -5.23 9.74
CA ARG A 64 10.35 -4.95 8.87
C ARG A 64 10.74 -3.48 8.83
N VAL A 65 9.77 -2.57 8.98
CA VAL A 65 10.01 -1.13 8.89
C VAL A 65 9.32 -0.43 10.04
N ARG A 66 10.03 0.51 10.65
CA ARG A 66 9.50 1.38 11.70
C ARG A 66 9.98 2.78 11.40
N GLU A 67 9.05 3.69 11.09
CA GLU A 67 9.34 5.07 10.68
C GLU A 67 8.55 6.08 11.49
N PRO A 68 8.98 6.37 12.75
CA PRO A 68 8.23 7.31 13.60
C PRO A 68 8.06 8.69 12.97
N GLU A 69 9.05 9.16 12.22
CA GLU A 69 9.02 10.48 11.60
C GLU A 69 8.13 10.56 10.36
N PHE A 70 7.64 9.41 9.88
CA PHE A 70 6.74 9.34 8.75
C PHE A 70 5.38 8.83 9.21
N ASP A 71 4.64 9.68 9.92
CA ASP A 71 3.29 9.38 10.46
C ASP A 71 3.25 8.07 11.25
N GLU A 72 4.32 7.77 11.99
CA GLU A 72 4.43 6.53 12.77
C GLU A 72 4.20 5.28 11.93
N HIS A 73 4.60 5.31 10.68
CA HIS A 73 4.44 4.18 9.75
C HIS A 73 5.18 2.94 10.21
N ARG A 74 4.52 1.79 10.10
CA ARG A 74 5.15 0.48 10.28
C ARG A 74 4.81 -0.39 9.07
N MET A 75 5.70 -1.30 8.74
CA MET A 75 5.45 -2.26 7.68
C MET A 75 5.83 -3.65 8.18
N PHE A 76 4.88 -4.56 8.03
CA PHE A 76 5.06 -5.99 8.30
C PHE A 76 5.03 -6.76 7.00
N ARG A 77 5.63 -7.95 7.00
CA ARG A 77 5.52 -8.83 5.85
C ARG A 77 5.57 -10.28 6.29
N THR A 78 5.09 -11.17 5.41
CA THR A 78 5.21 -12.61 5.60
C THR A 78 6.65 -13.05 5.35
N PRO A 79 7.10 -14.17 5.94
CA PRO A 79 8.42 -14.73 5.62
C PRO A 79 8.61 -15.01 4.13
N GLU A 80 7.54 -15.40 3.44
CA GLU A 80 7.55 -15.69 2.00
C GLU A 80 7.62 -14.41 1.16
N ARG A 81 7.47 -13.23 1.78
CA ARG A 81 7.51 -11.93 1.12
C ARG A 81 6.40 -11.72 0.09
N ASP A 82 5.29 -12.41 0.27
CA ASP A 82 4.14 -12.32 -0.65
C ASP A 82 3.04 -11.41 -0.12
N VAL A 83 3.15 -10.92 1.11
CA VAL A 83 2.20 -9.98 1.71
C VAL A 83 2.96 -8.88 2.46
N HIS A 84 2.65 -7.63 2.15
CA HIS A 84 3.16 -6.47 2.88
C HIS A 84 1.98 -5.77 3.55
N VAL A 85 2.11 -5.50 4.85
CA VAL A 85 1.07 -4.85 5.64
C VAL A 85 1.61 -3.51 6.12
N HIS A 86 1.01 -2.42 5.64
CA HIS A 86 1.38 -1.06 6.02
C HIS A 86 0.43 -0.55 7.10
N ILE A 87 0.97 -0.01 8.18
CA ILE A 87 0.18 0.50 9.30
C ILE A 87 0.35 2.01 9.39
N PHE A 88 -0.76 2.73 9.39
CA PHE A 88 -0.81 4.18 9.52
C PHE A 88 -1.90 4.59 10.50
N PRO A 89 -1.76 5.77 11.14
CA PRO A 89 -2.82 6.32 11.97
C PRO A 89 -3.91 6.97 11.11
N PRO A 90 -5.12 7.20 11.67
CA PRO A 90 -6.25 7.74 10.88
C PRO A 90 -6.00 9.10 10.25
N HIS A 91 -5.12 9.92 10.85
CA HIS A 91 -4.85 11.27 10.35
C HIS A 91 -3.84 11.31 9.19
N SER A 92 -3.22 10.18 8.85
CA SER A 92 -2.19 10.17 7.81
C SER A 92 -2.78 10.47 6.44
N LYS A 93 -2.14 11.40 5.73
CA LYS A 93 -2.51 11.72 4.34
C LYS A 93 -2.18 10.57 3.39
N GLU A 94 -1.30 9.65 3.82
CA GLU A 94 -0.92 8.52 2.99
C GLU A 94 -2.09 7.58 2.73
N ILE A 95 -3.06 7.52 3.63
CA ILE A 95 -4.26 6.70 3.43
C ILE A 95 -4.99 7.16 2.15
N ALA A 96 -5.29 8.45 2.05
CA ALA A 96 -5.97 9.00 0.87
C ALA A 96 -5.13 8.81 -0.40
N ARG A 97 -3.80 8.91 -0.29
CA ARG A 97 -2.91 8.74 -1.44
C ARG A 97 -2.94 7.30 -1.97
N TYR A 98 -2.84 6.30 -1.08
CA TYR A 98 -2.92 4.90 -1.50
C TYR A 98 -4.26 4.56 -2.13
N LEU A 99 -5.35 5.04 -1.53
CA LEU A 99 -6.68 4.76 -2.05
C LEU A 99 -6.93 5.49 -3.37
N ALA A 100 -6.44 6.72 -3.51
CA ALA A 100 -6.57 7.49 -4.75
C ALA A 100 -5.84 6.80 -5.91
N PHE A 101 -4.63 6.32 -5.65
CA PHE A 101 -3.86 5.58 -6.64
C PHE A 101 -4.63 4.33 -7.10
N ARG A 102 -5.08 3.53 -6.15
CA ARG A 102 -5.85 2.32 -6.44
C ARG A 102 -7.11 2.63 -7.24
N ASP A 103 -7.90 3.58 -6.74
CA ASP A 103 -9.21 3.86 -7.31
C ASP A 103 -9.10 4.51 -8.68
N GLN A 104 -8.10 5.36 -8.91
CA GLN A 104 -7.85 5.94 -10.23
C GLN A 104 -7.54 4.86 -11.25
N LEU A 105 -6.68 3.90 -10.89
CA LEU A 105 -6.34 2.81 -11.81
C LEU A 105 -7.49 1.83 -12.03
N ARG A 106 -8.34 1.63 -11.02
CA ARG A 106 -9.52 0.76 -11.16
C ARG A 106 -10.56 1.37 -12.10
N SER A 107 -10.76 2.69 -12.02
CA SER A 107 -11.85 3.36 -12.71
C SER A 107 -11.47 3.93 -14.07
N ASN A 108 -10.20 4.00 -14.41
CA ASN A 108 -9.72 4.62 -15.64
C ASN A 108 -8.82 3.66 -16.41
N GLU A 109 -9.36 3.09 -17.49
CA GLU A 109 -8.64 2.10 -18.29
C GLU A 109 -7.41 2.72 -18.97
N GLU A 110 -7.51 3.96 -19.43
CA GLU A 110 -6.37 4.63 -20.07
C GLU A 110 -5.21 4.81 -19.10
N ASP A 111 -5.49 5.25 -17.88
CA ASP A 111 -4.45 5.43 -16.86
C ASP A 111 -3.86 4.08 -16.46
N ARG A 112 -4.69 3.05 -16.35
CA ARG A 112 -4.23 1.70 -16.03
C ARG A 112 -3.30 1.17 -17.11
N SER A 113 -3.68 1.30 -18.38
CA SER A 113 -2.85 0.87 -19.49
C SER A 113 -1.56 1.66 -19.61
N ALA A 114 -1.64 2.98 -19.40
CA ALA A 114 -0.46 3.85 -19.44
C ALA A 114 0.52 3.50 -18.32
N TYR A 115 0.01 3.22 -17.12
CA TYR A 115 0.84 2.84 -16.00
C TYR A 115 1.54 1.50 -16.25
N GLU A 116 0.79 0.51 -16.75
CA GLU A 116 1.36 -0.79 -17.06
C GLU A 116 2.45 -0.69 -18.13
N GLN A 117 2.20 0.09 -19.19
CA GLN A 117 3.16 0.29 -20.24
C GLN A 117 4.42 1.01 -19.72
N ALA A 118 4.22 2.02 -18.88
CA ALA A 118 5.33 2.75 -18.28
C ALA A 118 6.19 1.85 -17.40
N LYS A 119 5.58 0.96 -16.62
CA LYS A 119 6.31 0.01 -15.80
C LYS A 119 7.15 -0.93 -16.65
N ARG A 120 6.59 -1.44 -17.75
CA ARG A 120 7.31 -2.31 -18.67
C ARG A 120 8.49 -1.61 -19.32
N THR A 121 8.28 -0.36 -19.72
CA THR A 121 9.33 0.46 -20.32
C THR A 121 10.47 0.68 -19.32
N LEU A 122 10.14 1.04 -18.09
CA LEU A 122 11.15 1.25 -17.04
C LEU A 122 11.92 -0.04 -16.75
N ALA A 123 11.23 -1.17 -16.70
CA ALA A 123 11.86 -2.45 -16.39
C ALA A 123 12.79 -2.91 -17.51
N SER A 124 12.53 -2.49 -18.77
CA SER A 124 13.34 -2.90 -19.91
C SER A 124 14.58 -2.05 -20.14
N ARG A 125 14.70 -0.92 -19.44
CA ARG A 125 15.86 -0.02 -19.59
C ARG A 125 17.01 -0.44 -18.70
N GLU A 126 18.23 -0.14 -19.18
CA GLU A 126 19.40 -0.21 -18.33
C GLU A 126 19.52 1.13 -17.58
N TRP A 127 19.63 1.04 -16.25
CA TRP A 127 19.70 2.22 -15.41
C TRP A 127 21.11 2.37 -14.86
N GLY A 128 21.60 3.62 -14.85
CA GLY A 128 22.90 3.94 -14.29
C GLY A 128 22.98 3.66 -12.81
N ASP A 129 21.86 3.89 -12.09
CA ASP A 129 21.73 3.49 -10.71
C ASP A 129 20.24 3.30 -10.35
N MET A 130 20.02 2.72 -9.16
CA MET A 130 18.67 2.44 -8.70
C MET A 130 17.89 3.70 -8.34
N ASN A 131 18.60 4.80 -8.03
CA ASN A 131 17.93 6.07 -7.70
C ASN A 131 17.24 6.67 -8.92
N GLU A 132 17.85 6.59 -10.09
CA GLU A 132 17.25 7.08 -11.33
C GLU A 132 15.96 6.30 -11.65
N TYR A 133 15.98 4.99 -11.48
CA TYR A 133 14.80 4.15 -11.68
C TYR A 133 13.69 4.53 -10.69
N ALA A 134 14.05 4.70 -9.42
CA ALA A 134 13.09 5.05 -8.38
C ALA A 134 12.46 6.42 -8.63
N GLU A 135 13.25 7.41 -9.08
CA GLU A 135 12.74 8.74 -9.39
C GLU A 135 11.75 8.70 -10.55
N ALA A 136 12.09 7.97 -11.63
CA ALA A 136 11.20 7.85 -12.79
C ALA A 136 9.89 7.19 -12.41
N LYS A 137 9.95 6.13 -11.60
CA LYS A 137 8.76 5.45 -11.12
C LYS A 137 7.92 6.34 -10.23
N THR A 138 8.55 7.10 -9.34
CA THR A 138 7.87 8.02 -8.43
C THR A 138 7.08 9.08 -9.19
N GLU A 139 7.66 9.66 -10.25
CA GLU A 139 6.96 10.66 -11.05
C GLU A 139 5.67 10.12 -11.64
N ILE A 140 5.71 8.89 -12.18
CA ILE A 140 4.53 8.24 -12.76
C ILE A 140 3.47 8.01 -11.69
N VAL A 141 3.87 7.46 -10.55
CA VAL A 141 2.97 7.18 -9.45
C VAL A 141 2.34 8.46 -8.90
N GLU A 142 3.14 9.51 -8.71
CA GLU A 142 2.63 10.78 -8.19
C GLU A 142 1.64 11.43 -9.13
N ALA A 143 1.83 11.32 -10.45
CA ALA A 143 0.87 11.85 -11.42
C ALA A 143 -0.49 11.15 -11.29
N ILE A 144 -0.49 9.83 -11.12
CA ILE A 144 -1.72 9.06 -10.94
C ILE A 144 -2.38 9.40 -9.62
N ILE A 145 -1.61 9.52 -8.55
CA ILE A 145 -2.12 9.93 -7.24
C ILE A 145 -2.80 11.29 -7.34
N ALA A 146 -2.17 12.26 -8.00
CA ALA A 146 -2.75 13.59 -8.16
C ALA A 146 -4.10 13.55 -8.85
N LYS A 147 -4.22 12.74 -9.92
CA LYS A 147 -5.51 12.55 -10.60
C LYS A 147 -6.54 11.94 -9.68
N GLY A 148 -6.15 10.89 -8.96
CA GLY A 148 -7.06 10.20 -8.03
C GLY A 148 -7.52 11.09 -6.90
N LEU A 149 -6.64 11.93 -6.37
CA LEU A 149 -7.01 12.84 -5.30
C LEU A 149 -8.04 13.88 -5.76
N ARG A 150 -7.94 14.33 -7.03
CA ARG A 150 -8.94 15.24 -7.59
C ARG A 150 -10.32 14.60 -7.73
N VAL A 151 -10.36 13.29 -7.97
CA VAL A 151 -11.62 12.57 -8.21
C VAL A 151 -12.19 11.98 -6.92
N PHE A 152 -11.35 11.40 -6.07
CA PHE A 152 -11.79 10.61 -4.92
C PHE A 152 -11.38 11.17 -3.56
N GLY A 153 -10.27 11.92 -3.50
CA GLY A 153 -9.63 12.23 -2.23
C GLY A 153 -10.21 13.42 -1.49
N GLU A 154 -10.78 14.37 -2.19
CA GLU A 154 -11.22 15.63 -1.58
C GLU A 154 -12.41 15.46 -0.64
N ASP A 155 -13.31 14.57 -0.98
CA ASP A 155 -14.51 14.35 -0.18
C ASP A 155 -14.20 13.75 1.17
N GLY A 156 -13.03 13.13 1.30
CA GLY A 156 -12.55 12.61 2.56
C GLY A 156 -11.78 13.63 3.39
N GLY A 157 -11.53 14.77 2.78
CA GLY A 157 -10.69 15.79 3.39
C GLY A 157 -11.36 16.58 4.49
#